data_34da9385b8a0003231164f03256cb240
#
_entry.id   34da9385b8a0003231164f03256cb240
#
_cell.length_a   1.000
_cell.length_b   1.000
_cell.length_c   1.000
_cell.angle_alpha   90.00
_cell.angle_beta   90.00
_cell.angle_gamma   90.00
#
_symmetry.space_group_name_H-M   'P 1'
#
loop_
_entity.id
_entity.type
_entity.pdbx_description
1 polymer ?
#
loop_
_entity_poly.entity_id
_entity_poly.type
_entity_poly.pdbx_seq_one_letter_code
_entity_poly.pdbx_strand_id
1 'polypeptide(L)'
;MSIPVKIETDVVNGIHVDDVQALIQSVAADPANAATHWRVASAWCGRMHSRAQVDGFAIGGRHVARQFAFQTDEPLQLGGANGFANPQEYLLGALNACLIAGFTALCALHGYEIDRLEVATEGDIDLRGFLGLDGSVSPGYDALKTTLTVRGSASPEDFRKIFDIAVATSPNVHNIRRPVALTTTLAVVA
;
A
#
# COMPACT_ATOMS: atom_id res chain seq x y z
N MET A 1 -0.97 -17.84 20.16
CA MET A 1 -2.26 -18.54 20.18
C MET A 1 -2.76 -18.58 18.74
N SER A 2 -2.78 -19.75 18.11
CA SER A 2 -3.35 -19.93 16.78
C SER A 2 -4.87 -20.07 16.92
N ILE A 3 -5.62 -19.20 16.21
CA ILE A 3 -7.06 -19.34 16.08
C ILE A 3 -7.30 -20.49 15.08
N PRO A 4 -8.13 -21.50 15.36
CA PRO A 4 -8.39 -22.57 14.41
C PRO A 4 -9.16 -22.03 13.21
N VAL A 5 -8.65 -22.27 12.01
CA VAL A 5 -9.32 -21.94 10.74
C VAL A 5 -10.39 -22.99 10.47
N LYS A 6 -11.65 -22.59 10.40
CA LYS A 6 -12.76 -23.43 9.96
C LYS A 6 -13.36 -22.78 8.71
N ILE A 7 -13.07 -23.30 7.53
CA ILE A 7 -13.58 -22.79 6.26
C ILE A 7 -14.36 -23.92 5.58
N GLU A 8 -15.67 -23.70 5.36
CA GLU A 8 -16.54 -24.55 4.55
C GLU A 8 -16.73 -24.02 3.12
N THR A 9 -16.22 -22.81 2.82
CA THR A 9 -16.31 -22.17 1.49
C THR A 9 -14.93 -21.74 1.02
N ASP A 10 -14.59 -22.12 -0.20
CA ASP A 10 -13.32 -21.80 -0.86
C ASP A 10 -13.12 -20.29 -1.13
N VAL A 11 -14.21 -19.51 -1.15
CA VAL A 11 -14.19 -18.07 -1.46
C VAL A 11 -14.81 -17.26 -0.33
N VAL A 12 -14.00 -16.38 0.31
CA VAL A 12 -14.45 -15.45 1.34
C VAL A 12 -14.03 -14.02 0.93
N ASN A 13 -14.96 -13.08 0.96
CA ASN A 13 -14.75 -11.70 0.51
C ASN A 13 -14.21 -11.59 -0.94
N GLY A 14 -14.55 -12.54 -1.81
CA GLY A 14 -14.05 -12.64 -3.17
C GLY A 14 -12.62 -13.21 -3.29
N ILE A 15 -12.02 -13.65 -2.19
CA ILE A 15 -10.67 -14.24 -2.14
C ILE A 15 -10.80 -15.76 -2.11
N HIS A 16 -10.10 -16.43 -3.04
CA HIS A 16 -9.89 -17.88 -2.99
C HIS A 16 -8.90 -18.19 -1.87
N VAL A 17 -9.42 -18.75 -0.78
CA VAL A 17 -8.64 -18.97 0.45
C VAL A 17 -7.54 -20.00 0.22
N ASP A 18 -7.81 -21.02 -0.58
CA ASP A 18 -6.83 -22.06 -0.92
C ASP A 18 -5.62 -21.50 -1.66
N ASP A 19 -5.80 -20.48 -2.53
CA ASP A 19 -4.68 -19.83 -3.21
C ASP A 19 -3.77 -19.10 -2.21
N VAL A 20 -4.35 -18.42 -1.22
CA VAL A 20 -3.59 -17.73 -0.17
C VAL A 20 -2.87 -18.74 0.72
N GLN A 21 -3.53 -19.82 1.10
CA GLN A 21 -2.93 -20.91 1.88
C GLN A 21 -1.79 -21.61 1.13
N ALA A 22 -1.97 -21.87 -0.17
CA ALA A 22 -0.93 -22.45 -1.02
C ALA A 22 0.31 -21.55 -1.11
N LEU A 23 0.11 -20.23 -1.22
CA LEU A 23 1.22 -19.26 -1.17
C LEU A 23 1.94 -19.33 0.18
N ILE A 24 1.21 -19.31 1.30
CA ILE A 24 1.78 -19.41 2.64
C ILE A 24 2.61 -20.70 2.79
N GLN A 25 2.06 -21.84 2.36
CA GLN A 25 2.76 -23.12 2.41
C GLN A 25 4.01 -23.14 1.52
N SER A 26 3.94 -22.57 0.31
CA SER A 26 5.07 -22.45 -0.61
C SER A 26 6.21 -21.63 -0.01
N VAL A 27 5.89 -20.49 0.61
CA VAL A 27 6.87 -19.62 1.28
C VAL A 27 7.45 -20.29 2.53
N ALA A 28 6.63 -21.01 3.29
CA ALA A 28 7.09 -21.74 4.48
C ALA A 28 8.02 -22.91 4.11
N ALA A 29 7.79 -23.56 2.98
CA ALA A 29 8.62 -24.67 2.51
C ALA A 29 9.95 -24.19 1.92
N ASP A 30 9.97 -23.03 1.22
CA ASP A 30 11.19 -22.45 0.66
C ASP A 30 11.13 -20.91 0.74
N PRO A 31 11.97 -20.29 1.59
CA PRO A 31 12.05 -18.83 1.73
C PRO A 31 12.37 -18.08 0.43
N ALA A 32 12.99 -18.73 -0.57
CA ALA A 32 13.25 -18.10 -1.88
C ALA A 32 11.95 -17.72 -2.61
N ASN A 33 10.85 -18.43 -2.34
CA ASN A 33 9.53 -18.12 -2.90
C ASN A 33 8.92 -16.83 -2.32
N ALA A 34 9.44 -16.31 -1.20
CA ALA A 34 9.00 -15.07 -0.58
C ALA A 34 9.53 -13.81 -1.27
N ALA A 35 10.61 -13.92 -2.06
CA ALA A 35 11.25 -12.76 -2.66
C ALA A 35 10.36 -12.12 -3.72
N THR A 36 10.10 -10.81 -3.59
CA THR A 36 9.36 -10.03 -4.58
C THR A 36 10.19 -8.83 -5.04
N HIS A 37 10.01 -8.43 -6.31
CA HIS A 37 10.61 -7.22 -6.86
C HIS A 37 9.55 -6.41 -7.60
N TRP A 38 9.47 -5.13 -7.25
CA TRP A 38 8.50 -4.18 -7.80
C TRP A 38 9.20 -3.02 -8.49
N ARG A 39 8.69 -2.59 -9.63
CA ARG A 39 9.23 -1.47 -10.39
C ARG A 39 8.10 -0.60 -10.93
N VAL A 40 8.25 0.70 -10.79
CA VAL A 40 7.43 1.72 -11.45
C VAL A 40 8.38 2.67 -12.18
N ALA A 41 8.05 3.00 -13.42
CA ALA A 41 8.75 4.02 -14.20
C ALA A 41 7.79 5.17 -14.46
N SER A 42 8.26 6.40 -14.27
CA SER A 42 7.44 7.60 -14.49
C SER A 42 8.10 8.54 -15.49
N ALA A 43 7.28 9.19 -16.32
CA ALA A 43 7.71 10.20 -17.26
C ALA A 43 6.96 11.51 -17.00
N TRP A 44 7.67 12.61 -17.15
CA TRP A 44 7.08 13.94 -17.13
C TRP A 44 6.24 14.19 -18.39
N CYS A 45 5.05 14.79 -18.20
CA CYS A 45 4.08 15.06 -19.26
C CYS A 45 3.76 16.55 -19.45
N GLY A 46 4.55 17.42 -18.86
CA GLY A 46 4.36 18.88 -18.88
C GLY A 46 3.86 19.44 -17.55
N ARG A 47 4.19 20.69 -17.21
CA ARG A 47 3.88 21.32 -15.92
C ARG A 47 4.31 20.42 -14.74
N MET A 48 3.39 20.10 -13.82
CA MET A 48 3.60 19.18 -12.70
C MET A 48 3.01 17.77 -12.96
N HIS A 49 2.55 17.52 -14.19
CA HIS A 49 1.94 16.28 -14.60
C HIS A 49 2.97 15.19 -14.89
N SER A 50 2.77 14.01 -14.34
CA SER A 50 3.54 12.81 -14.66
C SER A 50 2.64 11.61 -14.92
N ARG A 51 3.15 10.66 -15.71
CA ARG A 51 2.53 9.37 -15.98
C ARG A 51 3.46 8.25 -15.54
N ALA A 52 2.95 7.41 -14.65
CA ALA A 52 3.62 6.22 -14.17
C ALA A 52 3.13 4.96 -14.91
N GLN A 53 4.04 4.02 -15.14
CA GLN A 53 3.78 2.73 -15.80
C GLN A 53 4.33 1.58 -14.96
N VAL A 54 3.59 0.49 -14.95
CA VAL A 54 3.95 -0.79 -14.34
C VAL A 54 3.88 -1.86 -15.42
N ASP A 55 5.01 -2.49 -15.73
CA ASP A 55 5.10 -3.50 -16.80
C ASP A 55 5.10 -4.94 -16.23
N GLY A 56 5.21 -5.08 -14.92
CA GLY A 56 5.22 -6.37 -14.24
C GLY A 56 5.85 -6.31 -12.85
N PHE A 57 6.02 -7.47 -12.28
CA PHE A 57 6.73 -7.67 -11.01
C PHE A 57 7.40 -9.03 -11.02
N ALA A 58 8.26 -9.33 -10.04
CA ALA A 58 8.77 -10.68 -9.84
C ALA A 58 8.35 -11.23 -8.48
N ILE A 59 8.11 -12.54 -8.41
CA ILE A 59 7.84 -13.29 -7.19
C ILE A 59 8.50 -14.66 -7.28
N GLY A 60 9.21 -15.09 -6.22
CA GLY A 60 9.95 -16.36 -6.22
C GLY A 60 10.89 -16.50 -7.43
N GLY A 61 11.56 -15.43 -7.81
CA GLY A 61 12.46 -15.40 -8.98
C GLY A 61 11.77 -15.42 -10.35
N ARG A 62 10.43 -15.50 -10.43
CA ARG A 62 9.67 -15.53 -11.69
C ARG A 62 9.09 -14.17 -12.02
N HIS A 63 9.28 -13.70 -13.23
CA HIS A 63 8.66 -12.48 -13.73
C HIS A 63 7.20 -12.72 -14.14
N VAL A 64 6.31 -11.85 -13.70
CA VAL A 64 4.88 -11.82 -14.05
C VAL A 64 4.62 -10.51 -14.79
N ALA A 65 4.35 -10.60 -16.10
CA ALA A 65 4.01 -9.46 -16.92
C ALA A 65 2.59 -8.97 -16.60
N ARG A 66 2.43 -7.65 -16.46
CA ARG A 66 1.13 -6.98 -16.36
C ARG A 66 1.29 -5.52 -16.78
N GLN A 67 0.23 -4.88 -17.21
CA GLN A 67 0.27 -3.50 -17.67
C GLN A 67 -0.73 -2.65 -16.92
N PHE A 68 -0.21 -1.70 -16.14
CA PHE A 68 -1.01 -0.66 -15.50
C PHE A 68 -0.35 0.71 -15.70
N ALA A 69 -1.17 1.74 -15.70
CA ALA A 69 -0.70 3.11 -15.70
C ALA A 69 -1.56 3.96 -14.76
N PHE A 70 -0.94 4.95 -14.14
CA PHE A 70 -1.63 6.00 -13.39
C PHE A 70 -0.94 7.33 -13.61
N GLN A 71 -1.62 8.41 -13.28
CA GLN A 71 -1.14 9.76 -13.52
C GLN A 71 -1.22 10.58 -12.25
N THR A 72 -0.31 11.54 -12.10
CA THR A 72 -0.29 12.47 -10.96
C THR A 72 -0.19 13.88 -11.48
N ASP A 73 -0.79 14.83 -10.79
CA ASP A 73 -0.64 16.25 -11.04
C ASP A 73 -0.69 16.99 -9.70
N GLU A 74 -0.31 18.24 -9.67
CA GLU A 74 -0.46 19.06 -8.49
C GLU A 74 -1.69 19.97 -8.62
N PRO A 75 -2.26 20.44 -7.49
CA PRO A 75 -3.31 21.43 -7.50
C PRO A 75 -2.82 22.76 -8.07
N LEU A 76 -3.77 23.60 -8.50
CA LEU A 76 -3.47 24.90 -9.11
C LEU A 76 -2.57 25.78 -8.23
N GLN A 77 -2.75 25.73 -6.92
CA GLN A 77 -1.98 26.48 -5.93
C GLN A 77 -0.49 26.09 -5.88
N LEU A 78 -0.18 24.87 -6.32
CA LEU A 78 1.20 24.36 -6.44
C LEU A 78 1.74 24.36 -7.87
N GLY A 79 1.04 25.04 -8.81
CA GLY A 79 1.50 25.18 -10.21
C GLY A 79 1.06 24.06 -11.15
N GLY A 80 0.29 23.09 -10.67
CA GLY A 80 -0.31 22.05 -11.48
C GLY A 80 -1.53 22.51 -12.29
N ALA A 81 -2.21 21.55 -12.92
CA ALA A 81 -3.47 21.75 -13.62
C ALA A 81 -4.66 21.12 -12.86
N ASN A 82 -4.42 20.48 -11.72
CA ASN A 82 -5.42 19.77 -10.92
C ASN A 82 -6.17 18.69 -11.73
N GLY A 83 -5.44 18.02 -12.64
CA GLY A 83 -6.03 17.00 -13.53
C GLY A 83 -6.10 15.60 -12.94
N PHE A 84 -5.29 15.32 -11.92
CA PHE A 84 -5.16 14.02 -11.26
C PHE A 84 -4.85 14.20 -9.78
N ALA A 85 -4.99 13.13 -9.01
CA ALA A 85 -4.56 13.12 -7.61
C ALA A 85 -3.05 13.44 -7.50
N ASN A 86 -2.67 14.14 -6.43
CA ASN A 86 -1.28 14.54 -6.24
C ASN A 86 -0.42 13.41 -5.63
N PRO A 87 0.92 13.53 -5.64
CA PRO A 87 1.80 12.49 -5.09
C PRO A 87 1.53 12.14 -3.63
N GLN A 88 1.11 13.11 -2.80
CA GLN A 88 0.82 12.84 -1.39
C GLN A 88 -0.48 12.04 -1.22
N GLU A 89 -1.50 12.33 -2.02
CA GLU A 89 -2.74 11.55 -2.06
C GLU A 89 -2.47 10.11 -2.51
N TYR A 90 -1.55 9.90 -3.47
CA TYR A 90 -1.09 8.55 -3.84
C TYR A 90 -0.36 7.83 -2.71
N LEU A 91 0.49 8.51 -1.95
CA LEU A 91 1.19 7.93 -0.80
C LEU A 91 0.19 7.46 0.26
N LEU A 92 -0.77 8.31 0.62
CA LEU A 92 -1.82 7.99 1.60
C LEU A 92 -2.74 6.88 1.05
N GLY A 93 -3.12 6.96 -0.23
CA GLY A 93 -3.92 5.95 -0.91
C GLY A 93 -3.22 4.58 -0.97
N ALA A 94 -1.91 4.54 -1.20
CA ALA A 94 -1.12 3.31 -1.19
C ALA A 94 -1.05 2.69 0.21
N LEU A 95 -0.94 3.51 1.27
CA LEU A 95 -1.02 3.03 2.65
C LEU A 95 -2.40 2.40 2.93
N ASN A 96 -3.49 3.10 2.56
CA ASN A 96 -4.85 2.60 2.72
C ASN A 96 -5.07 1.29 1.98
N ALA A 97 -4.67 1.20 0.72
CA ALA A 97 -4.80 0.00 -0.11
C ALA A 97 -4.04 -1.20 0.48
N CYS A 98 -2.84 -0.97 1.02
CA CYS A 98 -2.05 -2.01 1.66
C CYS A 98 -2.73 -2.56 2.93
N LEU A 99 -3.32 -1.69 3.75
CA LEU A 99 -4.08 -2.08 4.93
C LEU A 99 -5.37 -2.81 4.56
N ILE A 100 -6.10 -2.34 3.55
CA ILE A 100 -7.31 -3.02 3.04
C ILE A 100 -6.95 -4.43 2.59
N ALA A 101 -5.93 -4.59 1.76
CA ALA A 101 -5.54 -5.89 1.23
C ALA A 101 -5.14 -6.88 2.35
N GLY A 102 -4.29 -6.45 3.29
CA GLY A 102 -3.86 -7.28 4.42
C GLY A 102 -5.01 -7.65 5.35
N PHE A 103 -5.86 -6.68 5.70
CA PHE A 103 -7.02 -6.90 6.56
C PHE A 103 -8.02 -7.86 5.92
N THR A 104 -8.34 -7.66 4.64
CA THR A 104 -9.30 -8.51 3.90
C THR A 104 -8.77 -9.94 3.75
N ALA A 105 -7.48 -10.11 3.43
CA ALA A 105 -6.88 -11.44 3.34
C ALA A 105 -6.89 -12.18 4.69
N LEU A 106 -6.57 -11.49 5.78
CA LEU A 106 -6.65 -12.07 7.12
C LEU A 106 -8.08 -12.42 7.52
N CYS A 107 -9.07 -11.57 7.23
CA CYS A 107 -10.47 -11.89 7.44
C CYS A 107 -10.88 -13.14 6.66
N ALA A 108 -10.48 -13.25 5.38
CA ALA A 108 -10.78 -14.40 4.56
C ALA A 108 -10.17 -15.70 5.12
N LEU A 109 -8.91 -15.67 5.55
CA LEU A 109 -8.24 -16.82 6.17
C LEU A 109 -8.91 -17.30 7.48
N HIS A 110 -9.64 -16.41 8.15
CA HIS A 110 -10.41 -16.74 9.36
C HIS A 110 -11.91 -16.98 9.11
N GLY A 111 -12.36 -16.93 7.85
CA GLY A 111 -13.75 -17.13 7.49
C GLY A 111 -14.67 -15.97 7.90
N TYR A 112 -14.12 -14.77 8.13
CA TYR A 112 -14.90 -13.59 8.49
C TYR A 112 -15.34 -12.83 7.24
N GLU A 113 -16.65 -12.68 7.07
CA GLU A 113 -17.24 -11.89 6.00
C GLU A 113 -17.21 -10.40 6.34
N ILE A 114 -16.99 -9.57 5.33
CA ILE A 114 -16.94 -8.11 5.41
C ILE A 114 -18.09 -7.53 4.60
N ASP A 115 -19.01 -6.81 5.27
CA ASP A 115 -20.07 -6.05 4.61
C ASP A 115 -19.62 -4.67 4.14
N ARG A 116 -18.74 -4.04 4.94
CA ARG A 116 -18.18 -2.71 4.68
C ARG A 116 -16.79 -2.60 5.25
N LEU A 117 -15.88 -2.04 4.47
CA LEU A 117 -14.51 -1.74 4.90
C LEU A 117 -14.07 -0.40 4.28
N GLU A 118 -13.67 0.52 5.13
CA GLU A 118 -13.15 1.83 4.74
C GLU A 118 -11.87 2.12 5.51
N VAL A 119 -10.90 2.73 4.84
CA VAL A 119 -9.68 3.21 5.47
C VAL A 119 -9.46 4.65 5.04
N ALA A 120 -9.29 5.54 6.01
CA ALA A 120 -8.95 6.94 5.79
C ALA A 120 -7.63 7.26 6.48
N THR A 121 -6.73 7.93 5.78
CA THR A 121 -5.47 8.44 6.33
C THR A 121 -5.37 9.92 6.08
N GLU A 122 -4.97 10.67 7.11
CA GLU A 122 -4.81 12.12 7.09
C GLU A 122 -3.47 12.52 7.71
N GLY A 123 -2.94 13.68 7.30
CA GLY A 123 -1.74 14.30 7.85
C GLY A 123 -1.49 15.66 7.22
N ASP A 124 -0.67 16.46 7.88
CA ASP A 124 -0.37 17.83 7.50
C ASP A 124 1.07 17.96 7.02
N ILE A 125 1.30 18.79 6.01
CA ILE A 125 2.63 19.18 5.51
C ILE A 125 2.73 20.70 5.53
N ASP A 126 3.85 21.20 6.07
CA ASP A 126 4.19 22.62 5.98
C ASP A 126 4.97 22.91 4.70
N LEU A 127 4.39 23.71 3.82
CA LEU A 127 5.00 24.04 2.54
C LEU A 127 6.34 24.79 2.66
N ARG A 128 6.67 25.40 3.80
CA ARG A 128 7.98 26.04 4.00
C ARG A 128 9.12 25.03 3.87
N GLY A 129 8.93 23.80 4.38
CA GLY A 129 9.91 22.73 4.21
C GLY A 129 10.00 22.24 2.76
N PHE A 130 8.87 21.97 2.13
CA PHE A 130 8.80 21.52 0.73
C PHE A 130 9.39 22.55 -0.25
N LEU A 131 9.12 23.84 -0.04
CA LEU A 131 9.62 24.93 -0.89
C LEU A 131 11.07 25.35 -0.55
N GLY A 132 11.68 24.75 0.47
CA GLY A 132 13.04 25.08 0.90
C GLY A 132 13.18 26.49 1.50
N LEU A 133 12.09 27.04 2.06
CA LEU A 133 12.07 28.38 2.65
C LEU A 133 12.59 28.39 4.07
N ASP A 134 12.51 27.29 4.80
CA ASP A 134 12.95 27.12 6.17
C ASP A 134 13.53 25.72 6.38
N GLY A 135 14.83 25.61 6.51
CA GLY A 135 15.55 24.35 6.71
C GLY A 135 15.29 23.67 8.08
N SER A 136 14.61 24.33 9.00
CA SER A 136 14.19 23.73 10.28
C SER A 136 12.83 23.03 10.19
N VAL A 137 12.10 23.21 9.08
CA VAL A 137 10.79 22.62 8.83
C VAL A 137 10.95 21.36 7.99
N SER A 138 10.34 20.26 8.43
CA SER A 138 10.30 18.99 7.67
C SER A 138 9.60 19.19 6.31
N PRO A 139 10.14 18.65 5.21
CA PRO A 139 9.47 18.70 3.90
C PRO A 139 8.34 17.66 3.76
N GLY A 140 8.13 16.79 4.73
CA GLY A 140 7.16 15.72 4.73
C GLY A 140 6.24 15.75 5.95
N TYR A 141 5.52 14.64 6.13
CA TYR A 141 4.65 14.47 7.31
C TYR A 141 5.45 14.21 8.58
N ASP A 142 5.14 14.92 9.64
CA ASP A 142 5.63 14.61 10.99
C ASP A 142 4.79 13.49 11.63
N ALA A 143 3.51 13.43 11.31
CA ALA A 143 2.59 12.39 11.77
C ALA A 143 1.50 12.09 10.74
N LEU A 144 1.05 10.84 10.72
CA LEU A 144 -0.13 10.38 9.99
C LEU A 144 -1.11 9.72 10.95
N LYS A 145 -2.40 9.97 10.75
CA LYS A 145 -3.47 9.29 11.46
C LYS A 145 -4.29 8.45 10.48
N THR A 146 -4.37 7.15 10.74
CA THR A 146 -5.14 6.20 9.94
C THR A 146 -6.30 5.65 10.76
N THR A 147 -7.50 5.64 10.17
CA THR A 147 -8.71 5.05 10.75
C THR A 147 -9.24 3.98 9.81
N LEU A 148 -9.45 2.76 10.31
CA LEU A 148 -10.14 1.68 9.61
C LEU A 148 -11.52 1.50 10.24
N THR A 149 -12.55 1.52 9.39
CA THR A 149 -13.94 1.28 9.77
C THR A 149 -14.42 0.01 9.10
N VAL A 150 -14.93 -0.93 9.88
CA VAL A 150 -15.37 -2.24 9.36
C VAL A 150 -16.73 -2.62 9.93
N ARG A 151 -17.53 -3.30 9.11
CA ARG A 151 -18.73 -4.07 9.51
C ARG A 151 -18.67 -5.42 8.82
N GLY A 152 -19.06 -6.48 9.54
CA GLY A 152 -19.04 -7.84 9.03
C GLY A 152 -19.41 -8.87 10.12
N SER A 153 -19.07 -10.14 9.88
CA SER A 153 -19.50 -11.28 10.71
C SER A 153 -18.66 -11.49 11.98
N ALA A 154 -17.44 -10.93 12.06
CA ALA A 154 -16.57 -11.11 13.21
C ALA A 154 -17.00 -10.23 14.41
N SER A 155 -16.61 -10.65 15.62
CA SER A 155 -16.76 -9.83 16.80
C SER A 155 -15.85 -8.57 16.75
N PRO A 156 -16.18 -7.49 17.48
CA PRO A 156 -15.30 -6.32 17.56
C PRO A 156 -13.89 -6.66 18.07
N GLU A 157 -13.78 -7.65 18.95
CA GLU A 157 -12.50 -8.11 19.49
C GLU A 157 -11.67 -8.83 18.41
N ASP A 158 -12.29 -9.68 17.59
CA ASP A 158 -11.61 -10.41 16.53
C ASP A 158 -11.19 -9.45 15.41
N PHE A 159 -12.03 -8.50 15.00
CA PHE A 159 -11.65 -7.45 14.07
C PHE A 159 -10.46 -6.62 14.58
N ARG A 160 -10.38 -6.34 15.88
CA ARG A 160 -9.21 -5.65 16.45
C ARG A 160 -7.95 -6.48 16.35
N LYS A 161 -8.00 -7.78 16.68
CA LYS A 161 -6.86 -8.69 16.52
C LYS A 161 -6.38 -8.76 15.06
N ILE A 162 -7.32 -8.89 14.12
CA ILE A 162 -7.01 -8.86 12.68
C ILE A 162 -6.35 -7.55 12.28
N PHE A 163 -6.89 -6.42 12.76
CA PHE A 163 -6.33 -5.09 12.48
C PHE A 163 -4.89 -4.96 13.01
N ASP A 164 -4.63 -5.38 14.23
CA ASP A 164 -3.31 -5.31 14.84
C ASP A 164 -2.28 -6.14 14.03
N ILE A 165 -2.68 -7.33 13.55
CA ILE A 165 -1.86 -8.15 12.67
C ILE A 165 -1.64 -7.45 11.32
N ALA A 166 -2.70 -6.94 10.68
CA ALA A 166 -2.60 -6.23 9.40
C ALA A 166 -1.65 -5.03 9.49
N VAL A 167 -1.72 -4.24 10.58
CA VAL A 167 -0.81 -3.12 10.83
C VAL A 167 0.63 -3.59 11.03
N ALA A 168 0.84 -4.65 11.82
CA ALA A 168 2.16 -5.19 12.12
C ALA A 168 2.86 -5.80 10.89
N THR A 169 2.09 -6.34 9.94
CA THR A 169 2.61 -7.04 8.76
C THR A 169 2.54 -6.21 7.47
N SER A 170 1.98 -5.00 7.51
CA SER A 170 1.86 -4.13 6.33
C SER A 170 3.22 -3.57 5.90
N PRO A 171 3.69 -3.84 4.66
CA PRO A 171 4.91 -3.24 4.13
C PRO A 171 4.86 -1.70 4.12
N ASN A 172 3.72 -1.09 3.76
CA ASN A 172 3.62 0.36 3.69
C ASN A 172 3.62 1.02 5.07
N VAL A 173 3.00 0.40 6.09
CA VAL A 173 3.14 0.84 7.48
C VAL A 173 4.59 0.75 7.94
N HIS A 174 5.28 -0.35 7.59
CA HIS A 174 6.69 -0.52 7.92
C HIS A 174 7.56 0.58 7.29
N ASN A 175 7.37 0.85 5.99
CA ASN A 175 8.14 1.84 5.24
C ASN A 175 7.90 3.28 5.73
N ILE A 176 6.70 3.60 6.20
CA ILE A 176 6.38 4.91 6.77
C ILE A 176 6.96 5.07 8.19
N ARG A 177 6.91 4.01 9.00
CA ARG A 177 7.41 4.06 10.38
C ARG A 177 8.93 3.99 10.50
N ARG A 178 9.62 3.51 9.48
CA ARG A 178 11.08 3.29 9.49
C ARG A 178 11.72 3.87 8.25
N PRO A 179 12.90 4.52 8.38
CA PRO A 179 13.64 5.00 7.23
C PRO A 179 14.00 3.84 6.29
N VAL A 180 13.66 4.01 5.01
CA VAL A 180 14.08 3.10 3.93
C VAL A 180 15.31 3.71 3.27
N ALA A 181 16.38 2.93 3.07
CA ALA A 181 17.56 3.40 2.37
C ALA A 181 17.20 3.75 0.91
N LEU A 182 17.46 4.98 0.53
CA LEU A 182 17.20 5.48 -0.82
C LEU A 182 18.51 5.88 -1.48
N THR A 183 18.80 5.29 -2.65
CA THR A 183 19.91 5.71 -3.51
C THR A 183 19.35 6.42 -4.72
N THR A 184 19.86 7.64 -4.99
CA THR A 184 19.44 8.45 -6.13
C THR A 184 20.61 8.67 -7.09
N THR A 185 20.35 8.64 -8.41
CA THR A 185 21.35 8.88 -9.45
C THR A 185 20.76 9.82 -10.50
N LEU A 186 21.51 10.84 -10.91
CA LEU A 186 21.16 11.69 -12.03
C LEU A 186 21.93 11.23 -13.27
N ALA A 187 21.22 10.97 -14.38
CA ALA A 187 21.81 10.78 -15.70
C ALA A 187 21.38 11.94 -16.60
N VAL A 188 22.36 12.68 -17.12
CA VAL A 188 22.12 13.73 -18.11
C VAL A 188 22.49 13.18 -19.47
N VAL A 189 21.54 13.19 -20.40
CA VAL A 189 21.75 12.77 -21.80
C VAL A 189 21.78 14.02 -22.68
N ALA A 190 22.71 14.06 -23.63
CA ALA A 190 22.86 15.16 -24.58
C ALA A 190 21.91 14.99 -25.78
#